data_8f009f9b2f6b73a19d911410e35d9386
#
_entry.id   8f009f9b2f6b73a19d911410e35d9386
#
_cell.length_a   1.000
_cell.length_b   1.000
_cell.length_c   1.000
_cell.angle_alpha   90.00
_cell.angle_beta   90.00
_cell.angle_gamma   90.00
#
_symmetry.space_group_name_H-M   'P 1'
#
loop_
_entity.id
_entity.type
_entity.pdbx_description
1 polymer ?
#
loop_
_entity_poly.entity_id
_entity_poly.type
_entity_poly.pdbx_seq_one_letter_code
_entity_poly.pdbx_strand_id
1 'polypeptide(L)'
;MGRRLISCCMALLMLGCALAEDELDITYRFGSREEQKIAVTIDDCYHAEDVRAVLDILQANDVRATFFPIGKALKYEDAALWQEVVASGCEIGNHSWGHTYLTKLSRQKIKFQMLRTQEKVDALLDCHYPMQVMRPPMGKTNPKVEESVAAVGYLAVVKW
;
A
#
# COMPACT_ATOMS: atom_id res chain seq x y z
N MET A 1 46.08 36.01 -53.94
CA MET A 1 44.69 35.48 -53.83
C MET A 1 44.61 34.52 -52.65
N GLY A 2 44.22 34.98 -51.46
CA GLY A 2 44.21 34.22 -50.25
C GLY A 2 42.76 33.96 -49.83
N ARG A 3 42.33 32.69 -49.82
CA ARG A 3 41.01 32.26 -49.29
C ARG A 3 41.14 32.06 -47.78
N ARG A 4 40.45 32.93 -47.03
CA ARG A 4 40.27 32.77 -45.57
C ARG A 4 39.20 31.71 -45.32
N LEU A 5 39.58 30.63 -44.64
CA LEU A 5 38.66 29.67 -44.08
C LEU A 5 38.10 30.23 -42.78
N ILE A 6 36.80 30.42 -42.75
CA ILE A 6 36.07 30.80 -41.53
C ILE A 6 35.70 29.47 -40.81
N SER A 7 36.36 29.24 -39.69
CA SER A 7 36.02 28.13 -38.80
C SER A 7 34.78 28.51 -38.02
N CYS A 8 33.67 27.80 -38.27
CA CYS A 8 32.43 27.97 -37.56
C CYS A 8 32.43 26.98 -36.35
N CYS A 9 32.80 27.47 -35.17
CA CYS A 9 32.62 26.76 -33.93
C CYS A 9 31.13 26.74 -33.57
N MET A 10 30.45 25.65 -33.89
CA MET A 10 29.13 25.34 -33.35
C MET A 10 29.28 24.91 -31.89
N ALA A 11 29.03 25.83 -30.96
CA ALA A 11 28.86 25.52 -29.56
C ALA A 11 27.50 24.84 -29.36
N LEU A 12 27.52 23.51 -29.20
CA LEU A 12 26.34 22.73 -28.84
C LEU A 12 25.99 23.01 -27.36
N LEU A 13 25.07 23.93 -27.11
CA LEU A 13 24.47 24.09 -25.78
C LEU A 13 23.64 22.84 -25.47
N MET A 14 24.21 21.96 -24.69
CA MET A 14 23.48 20.89 -24.01
C MET A 14 22.62 21.56 -22.94
N LEU A 15 21.37 21.89 -23.28
CA LEU A 15 20.36 22.27 -22.33
C LEU A 15 19.95 20.97 -21.60
N GLY A 16 20.62 20.70 -20.48
CA GLY A 16 20.25 19.63 -19.57
C GLY A 16 18.87 19.95 -18.98
N CYS A 17 17.82 19.42 -19.60
CA CYS A 17 16.50 19.38 -18.97
C CYS A 17 16.62 18.42 -17.80
N ALA A 18 16.87 18.93 -16.60
CA ALA A 18 16.66 18.20 -15.36
C ALA A 18 15.15 17.94 -15.30
N LEU A 19 14.74 16.75 -15.73
CA LEU A 19 13.44 16.21 -15.38
C LEU A 19 13.43 16.14 -13.85
N ALA A 20 12.67 17.01 -13.20
CA ALA A 20 12.31 16.79 -11.82
C ALA A 20 11.62 15.42 -11.80
N GLU A 21 12.27 14.43 -11.18
CA GLU A 21 11.58 13.19 -10.83
C GLU A 21 10.48 13.63 -9.86
N ASP A 22 9.22 13.63 -10.31
CA ASP A 22 8.08 13.82 -9.41
C ASP A 22 8.19 12.74 -8.35
N GLU A 23 8.47 13.13 -7.11
CA GLU A 23 8.55 12.22 -5.99
C GLU A 23 7.17 11.57 -5.83
N LEU A 24 7.12 10.24 -5.93
CA LEU A 24 5.88 9.48 -5.82
C LEU A 24 5.33 9.63 -4.40
N ASP A 25 4.39 10.56 -4.21
CA ASP A 25 3.69 10.75 -2.94
C ASP A 25 2.39 9.94 -2.93
N ILE A 26 2.45 8.73 -2.38
CA ILE A 26 1.31 7.85 -2.15
C ILE A 26 1.01 7.69 -0.66
N THR A 27 1.61 8.51 0.21
CA THR A 27 1.48 8.39 1.66
C THR A 27 0.41 9.33 2.21
N TYR A 28 -0.63 8.76 2.81
CA TYR A 28 -1.75 9.46 3.41
C TYR A 28 -1.74 9.32 4.94
N ARG A 29 -1.87 10.44 5.65
CA ARG A 29 -1.96 10.49 7.12
C ARG A 29 -3.34 10.94 7.60
N PHE A 30 -4.07 11.65 6.78
CA PHE A 30 -5.40 12.18 7.03
C PHE A 30 -6.12 12.39 5.70
N GLY A 31 -7.44 12.34 5.74
CA GLY A 31 -8.30 12.68 4.61
C GLY A 31 -8.58 14.18 4.50
N SER A 32 -9.55 14.55 3.66
CA SER A 32 -10.01 15.94 3.56
C SER A 32 -10.51 16.43 4.92
N ARG A 33 -10.16 17.66 5.27
CA ARG A 33 -10.65 18.34 6.50
C ARG A 33 -11.90 19.19 6.26
N GLU A 34 -12.36 19.23 5.01
CA GLU A 34 -13.56 19.96 4.60
C GLU A 34 -14.83 19.17 4.88
N GLU A 35 -14.71 17.85 5.09
CA GLU A 35 -15.80 16.95 5.37
C GLU A 35 -15.68 16.38 6.79
N GLN A 36 -16.80 16.30 7.51
CA GLN A 36 -16.86 15.67 8.84
C GLN A 36 -16.94 14.15 8.70
N LYS A 37 -15.84 13.53 8.22
CA LYS A 37 -15.72 12.09 8.02
C LYS A 37 -14.51 11.54 8.78
N ILE A 38 -14.63 10.32 9.26
CA ILE A 38 -13.52 9.54 9.84
C ILE A 38 -13.40 8.22 9.07
N ALA A 39 -12.18 7.70 8.95
CA ALA A 39 -11.93 6.35 8.49
C ALA A 39 -11.69 5.45 9.71
N VAL A 40 -12.50 4.40 9.84
CA VAL A 40 -12.28 3.37 10.85
C VAL A 40 -11.33 2.33 10.26
N THR A 41 -10.26 2.01 10.99
CA THR A 41 -9.26 1.04 10.54
C THR A 41 -8.85 0.11 11.68
N ILE A 42 -8.65 -1.17 11.36
CA ILE A 42 -8.30 -2.22 12.31
C ILE A 42 -7.00 -2.88 11.84
N ASP A 43 -5.96 -2.82 12.65
CA ASP A 43 -4.65 -3.37 12.33
C ASP A 43 -4.47 -4.78 12.93
N ASP A 44 -3.41 -5.47 12.46
CA ASP A 44 -2.89 -6.76 12.92
C ASP A 44 -3.82 -7.96 12.70
N CYS A 45 -5.02 -7.98 13.24
CA CYS A 45 -6.03 -9.03 13.10
C CYS A 45 -5.48 -10.42 13.49
N TYR A 46 -4.83 -10.53 14.66
CA TYR A 46 -4.20 -11.77 15.11
C TYR A 46 -5.18 -12.90 15.43
N HIS A 47 -6.38 -12.55 15.92
CA HIS A 47 -7.38 -13.49 16.41
C HIS A 47 -8.70 -13.31 15.66
N ALA A 48 -9.24 -14.38 15.11
CA ALA A 48 -10.49 -14.34 14.35
C ALA A 48 -11.69 -13.93 15.21
N GLU A 49 -11.69 -14.30 16.50
CA GLU A 49 -12.72 -13.91 17.46
C GLU A 49 -12.78 -12.39 17.66
N ASP A 50 -11.65 -11.70 17.70
CA ASP A 50 -11.61 -10.24 17.80
C ASP A 50 -12.13 -9.58 16.51
N VAL A 51 -11.72 -10.13 15.35
CA VAL A 51 -12.21 -9.66 14.03
C VAL A 51 -13.73 -9.85 13.95
N ARG A 52 -14.27 -10.99 14.40
CA ARG A 52 -15.70 -11.28 14.46
C ARG A 52 -16.42 -10.25 15.32
N ALA A 53 -15.96 -10.05 16.56
CA ALA A 53 -16.59 -9.10 17.48
C ALA A 53 -16.62 -7.66 16.93
N VAL A 54 -15.54 -7.22 16.29
CA VAL A 54 -15.47 -5.92 15.63
C VAL A 54 -16.44 -5.85 14.45
N LEU A 55 -16.49 -6.88 13.60
CA LEU A 55 -17.38 -6.93 12.45
C LEU A 55 -18.86 -6.86 12.87
N ASP A 56 -19.24 -7.59 13.91
CA ASP A 56 -20.61 -7.57 14.45
C ASP A 56 -21.02 -6.15 14.91
N ILE A 57 -20.10 -5.43 15.56
CA ILE A 57 -20.33 -4.03 15.97
C ILE A 57 -20.46 -3.11 14.76
N LEU A 58 -19.60 -3.26 13.76
CA LEU A 58 -19.64 -2.45 12.53
C LEU A 58 -20.97 -2.66 11.80
N GLN A 59 -21.41 -3.90 11.64
CA GLN A 59 -22.66 -4.25 10.99
C GLN A 59 -23.87 -3.73 11.76
N ALA A 60 -23.88 -3.86 13.10
CA ALA A 60 -24.97 -3.36 13.94
C ALA A 60 -25.14 -1.83 13.88
N ASN A 61 -24.11 -1.10 13.48
CA ASN A 61 -24.11 0.37 13.39
C ASN A 61 -24.06 0.90 11.94
N ASP A 62 -24.17 0.04 10.93
CA ASP A 62 -24.04 0.39 9.50
C ASP A 62 -22.73 1.15 9.21
N VAL A 63 -21.64 0.74 9.85
CA VAL A 63 -20.30 1.33 9.69
C VAL A 63 -19.43 0.37 8.91
N ARG A 64 -18.60 0.92 8.00
CA ARG A 64 -17.58 0.19 7.27
C ARG A 64 -16.19 0.55 7.78
N ALA A 65 -15.26 -0.40 7.66
CA ALA A 65 -13.87 -0.22 8.08
C ALA A 65 -12.92 -0.84 7.06
N THR A 66 -11.64 -0.44 7.14
CA THR A 66 -10.56 -1.13 6.46
C THR A 66 -9.78 -1.96 7.47
N PHE A 67 -9.73 -3.28 7.25
CA PHE A 67 -8.92 -4.21 8.04
C PHE A 67 -7.55 -4.35 7.40
N PHE A 68 -6.49 -4.22 8.20
CA PHE A 68 -5.10 -4.42 7.76
C PHE A 68 -4.50 -5.65 8.47
N PRO A 69 -4.84 -6.87 8.02
CA PRO A 69 -4.31 -8.08 8.63
C PRO A 69 -2.83 -8.29 8.31
N ILE A 70 -2.11 -8.88 9.26
CA ILE A 70 -0.79 -9.45 9.04
C ILE A 70 -0.95 -10.77 8.29
N GLY A 71 -0.36 -10.90 7.12
CA GLY A 71 -0.58 -12.06 6.25
C GLY A 71 -0.33 -13.41 6.91
N LYS A 72 0.72 -13.53 7.75
CA LYS A 72 1.02 -14.78 8.47
C LYS A 72 0.04 -15.11 9.60
N ALA A 73 -0.74 -14.13 10.08
CA ALA A 73 -1.75 -14.35 11.12
C ALA A 73 -3.06 -14.92 10.54
N LEU A 74 -3.29 -14.72 9.26
CA LEU A 74 -4.46 -15.24 8.55
C LEU A 74 -4.44 -16.76 8.50
N LYS A 75 -5.54 -17.43 8.86
CA LYS A 75 -5.69 -18.88 8.82
C LYS A 75 -6.75 -19.28 7.80
N TYR A 76 -6.56 -20.42 7.15
CA TYR A 76 -7.51 -20.91 6.13
C TYR A 76 -8.87 -21.30 6.71
N GLU A 77 -8.88 -21.75 7.96
CA GLU A 77 -10.12 -22.05 8.68
C GLU A 77 -11.03 -20.83 8.88
N ASP A 78 -10.48 -19.61 8.82
CA ASP A 78 -11.21 -18.36 9.00
C ASP A 78 -11.74 -17.77 7.67
N ALA A 79 -11.69 -18.52 6.56
CA ALA A 79 -12.07 -18.04 5.23
C ALA A 79 -13.48 -17.45 5.20
N ALA A 80 -14.47 -18.10 5.82
CA ALA A 80 -15.85 -17.61 5.88
C ALA A 80 -15.97 -16.25 6.57
N LEU A 81 -15.18 -15.99 7.61
CA LEU A 81 -15.13 -14.68 8.28
C LEU A 81 -14.61 -13.59 7.34
N TRP A 82 -13.52 -13.85 6.62
CA TRP A 82 -12.94 -12.87 5.72
C TRP A 82 -13.80 -12.59 4.48
N GLN A 83 -14.52 -13.61 3.99
CA GLN A 83 -15.54 -13.44 2.95
C GLN A 83 -16.68 -12.55 3.45
N GLU A 84 -17.12 -12.72 4.70
CA GLU A 84 -18.15 -11.88 5.30
C GLU A 84 -17.67 -10.45 5.52
N VAL A 85 -16.41 -10.23 5.94
CA VAL A 85 -15.80 -8.88 6.03
C VAL A 85 -15.98 -8.13 4.71
N VAL A 86 -15.64 -8.77 3.58
CA VAL A 86 -15.78 -8.16 2.26
C VAL A 86 -17.25 -7.99 1.86
N ALA A 87 -18.08 -9.00 2.11
CA ALA A 87 -19.52 -8.96 1.79
C ALA A 87 -20.27 -7.86 2.55
N SER A 88 -19.81 -7.48 3.75
CA SER A 88 -20.35 -6.36 4.53
C SER A 88 -19.96 -4.98 3.99
N GLY A 89 -19.14 -4.92 2.94
CA GLY A 89 -18.62 -3.68 2.37
C GLY A 89 -17.41 -3.10 3.10
N CYS A 90 -16.81 -3.85 4.02
CA CYS A 90 -15.52 -3.53 4.59
C CYS A 90 -14.40 -3.85 3.59
N GLU A 91 -13.26 -3.19 3.76
CA GLU A 91 -12.09 -3.35 2.90
C GLU A 91 -11.00 -4.16 3.61
N ILE A 92 -10.22 -4.94 2.85
CA ILE A 92 -8.99 -5.55 3.32
C ILE A 92 -7.80 -4.84 2.67
N GLY A 93 -6.94 -4.26 3.51
CA GLY A 93 -5.65 -3.71 3.13
C GLY A 93 -4.50 -4.62 3.58
N ASN A 94 -3.27 -4.27 3.21
CA ASN A 94 -2.08 -5.08 3.48
C ASN A 94 -1.29 -4.53 4.67
N HIS A 95 -1.03 -5.39 5.70
CA HIS A 95 -0.17 -5.02 6.83
C HIS A 95 1.17 -5.77 6.83
N SER A 96 1.67 -6.11 5.66
CA SER A 96 2.82 -6.98 5.40
C SER A 96 2.59 -8.45 5.80
N TRP A 97 3.47 -9.32 5.33
CA TRP A 97 3.41 -10.73 5.70
C TRP A 97 3.80 -10.99 7.17
N GLY A 98 4.88 -10.36 7.62
CA GLY A 98 5.51 -10.73 8.89
C GLY A 98 5.59 -9.62 9.93
N HIS A 99 4.91 -8.48 9.73
CA HIS A 99 4.94 -7.33 10.63
C HIS A 99 6.36 -6.89 11.00
N THR A 100 7.22 -6.70 9.99
CA THR A 100 8.61 -6.28 10.17
C THR A 100 8.83 -4.84 9.72
N TYR A 101 9.90 -4.20 10.18
CA TYR A 101 10.32 -2.89 9.69
C TYR A 101 10.67 -2.95 8.19
N LEU A 102 9.73 -2.58 7.31
CA LEU A 102 9.94 -2.58 5.86
C LEU A 102 11.12 -1.71 5.45
N THR A 103 11.37 -0.60 6.16
CA THR A 103 12.49 0.31 5.90
C THR A 103 13.86 -0.36 6.02
N LYS A 104 13.96 -1.48 6.74
CA LYS A 104 15.19 -2.26 6.92
C LYS A 104 15.37 -3.36 5.86
N LEU A 105 14.36 -3.59 5.02
CA LEU A 105 14.38 -4.64 4.00
C LEU A 105 14.90 -4.12 2.65
N SER A 106 15.38 -5.04 1.81
CA SER A 106 15.62 -4.76 0.39
C SER A 106 14.29 -4.61 -0.36
N ARG A 107 14.30 -3.92 -1.51
CA ARG A 107 13.12 -3.77 -2.39
C ARG A 107 12.46 -5.12 -2.71
N GLN A 108 13.26 -6.13 -3.01
CA GLN A 108 12.76 -7.47 -3.30
C GLN A 108 12.04 -8.10 -2.10
N LYS A 109 12.60 -7.94 -0.89
CA LYS A 109 11.95 -8.44 0.34
C LYS A 109 10.68 -7.68 0.68
N ILE A 110 10.62 -6.36 0.41
CA ILE A 110 9.40 -5.56 0.57
C ILE A 110 8.30 -6.10 -0.35
N LYS A 111 8.59 -6.24 -1.66
CA LYS A 111 7.64 -6.80 -2.63
C LYS A 111 7.15 -8.20 -2.22
N PHE A 112 8.04 -9.06 -1.75
CA PHE A 112 7.69 -10.37 -1.23
C PHE A 112 6.70 -10.31 -0.06
N GLN A 113 6.89 -9.37 0.90
CA GLN A 113 5.96 -9.16 2.01
C GLN A 113 4.55 -8.81 1.52
N MET A 114 4.45 -7.96 0.51
CA MET A 114 3.17 -7.53 -0.08
C MET A 114 2.50 -8.67 -0.85
N LEU A 115 3.22 -9.27 -1.79
CA LEU A 115 2.66 -10.30 -2.68
C LEU A 115 2.23 -11.55 -1.92
N ARG A 116 3.01 -11.99 -0.93
CA ARG A 116 2.64 -13.15 -0.12
C ARG A 116 1.38 -12.92 0.73
N THR A 117 1.16 -11.69 1.20
CA THR A 117 -0.09 -11.34 1.88
C THR A 117 -1.26 -11.32 0.90
N GLN A 118 -1.05 -10.78 -0.30
CA GLN A 118 -2.03 -10.80 -1.39
C GLN A 118 -2.47 -12.23 -1.73
N GLU A 119 -1.51 -13.13 -1.98
CA GLU A 119 -1.77 -14.54 -2.27
C GLU A 119 -2.59 -15.22 -1.16
N LYS A 120 -2.31 -14.89 0.11
CA LYS A 120 -3.05 -15.44 1.25
C LYS A 120 -4.49 -14.94 1.29
N VAL A 121 -4.72 -13.65 1.04
CA VAL A 121 -6.07 -13.07 0.99
C VAL A 121 -6.84 -13.62 -0.20
N ASP A 122 -6.24 -13.71 -1.38
CA ASP A 122 -6.86 -14.31 -2.57
C ASP A 122 -7.34 -15.74 -2.30
N ALA A 123 -6.50 -16.55 -1.63
CA ALA A 123 -6.83 -17.92 -1.26
C ALA A 123 -7.96 -18.04 -0.21
N LEU A 124 -8.08 -17.07 0.72
CA LEU A 124 -9.17 -17.02 1.70
C LEU A 124 -10.51 -16.64 1.06
N LEU A 125 -10.46 -15.72 0.09
CA LEU A 125 -11.65 -15.22 -0.58
C LEU A 125 -12.08 -16.09 -1.78
N ASP A 126 -11.27 -17.07 -2.16
CA ASP A 126 -11.45 -17.92 -3.36
C ASP A 126 -11.59 -17.08 -4.64
N CYS A 127 -10.94 -15.92 -4.69
CA CYS A 127 -10.90 -15.02 -5.86
C CYS A 127 -9.70 -14.07 -5.77
N HIS A 128 -9.35 -13.44 -6.91
CA HIS A 128 -8.41 -12.35 -6.87
C HIS A 128 -9.07 -11.09 -6.28
N TYR A 129 -8.60 -10.67 -5.10
CA TYR A 129 -9.03 -9.45 -4.42
C TYR A 129 -7.89 -8.42 -4.45
N PRO A 130 -7.92 -7.43 -5.37
CA PRO A 130 -6.82 -6.48 -5.51
C PRO A 130 -6.77 -5.52 -4.32
N MET A 131 -5.90 -5.78 -3.35
CA MET A 131 -5.65 -4.84 -2.25
C MET A 131 -4.99 -3.58 -2.81
N GLN A 132 -5.66 -2.43 -2.67
CA GLN A 132 -5.16 -1.15 -3.18
C GLN A 132 -4.39 -0.34 -2.14
N VAL A 133 -4.63 -0.60 -0.86
CA VAL A 133 -4.04 0.14 0.24
C VAL A 133 -3.16 -0.76 1.11
N MET A 134 -2.07 -0.17 1.61
CA MET A 134 -1.25 -0.84 2.60
C MET A 134 -0.99 0.07 3.79
N ARG A 135 -0.76 -0.53 4.96
CA ARG A 135 -0.31 0.17 6.16
C ARG A 135 1.03 -0.40 6.60
N PRO A 136 2.09 0.43 6.67
CA PRO A 136 3.40 -0.07 7.05
C PRO A 136 3.43 -0.41 8.54
N PRO A 137 3.96 -1.59 8.91
CA PRO A 137 4.19 -1.92 10.30
C PRO A 137 4.92 -0.81 11.06
N MET A 138 4.50 -0.54 12.30
CA MET A 138 5.01 0.54 13.18
C MET A 138 4.91 1.94 12.55
N GLY A 139 4.07 2.16 11.54
CA GLY A 139 3.93 3.43 10.84
C GLY A 139 5.20 3.91 10.10
N LYS A 140 6.20 3.04 9.88
CA LYS A 140 7.50 3.43 9.30
C LYS A 140 7.55 3.17 7.80
N THR A 141 7.76 4.25 7.03
CA THR A 141 7.98 4.21 5.59
C THR A 141 9.15 5.10 5.17
N ASN A 142 9.58 5.00 3.94
CA ASN A 142 10.54 5.85 3.26
C ASN A 142 10.36 5.66 1.72
N PRO A 143 10.98 6.49 0.86
CA PRO A 143 10.81 6.40 -0.59
C PRO A 143 11.04 5.00 -1.16
N LYS A 144 12.04 4.25 -0.65
CA LYS A 144 12.29 2.87 -1.08
C LYS A 144 11.08 1.96 -0.81
N VAL A 145 10.40 2.11 0.33
CA VAL A 145 9.20 1.32 0.65
C VAL A 145 8.06 1.72 -0.28
N GLU A 146 7.80 3.01 -0.42
CA GLU A 146 6.72 3.58 -1.23
C GLU A 146 6.84 3.15 -2.69
N GLU A 147 8.00 3.32 -3.30
CA GLU A 147 8.29 2.84 -4.66
C GLU A 147 8.14 1.31 -4.80
N SER A 148 8.56 0.55 -3.77
CA SER A 148 8.49 -0.91 -3.81
C SER A 148 7.05 -1.42 -3.74
N VAL A 149 6.17 -0.76 -2.96
CA VAL A 149 4.77 -1.15 -2.85
C VAL A 149 3.97 -0.66 -4.06
N ALA A 150 4.22 0.55 -4.56
CA ALA A 150 3.64 1.04 -5.80
C ALA A 150 3.96 0.12 -6.99
N ALA A 151 5.22 -0.36 -7.08
CA ALA A 151 5.66 -1.26 -8.14
C ALA A 151 4.97 -2.65 -8.13
N VAL A 152 4.18 -2.98 -7.12
CA VAL A 152 3.36 -4.20 -7.04
C VAL A 152 1.86 -3.89 -6.92
N GLY A 153 1.45 -2.67 -7.31
CA GLY A 153 0.06 -2.31 -7.55
C GLY A 153 -0.64 -1.56 -6.41
N TYR A 154 0.05 -1.24 -5.31
CA TYR A 154 -0.58 -0.46 -4.23
C TYR A 154 -0.66 1.01 -4.61
N LEU A 155 -1.84 1.60 -4.40
CA LEU A 155 -2.15 3.00 -4.74
C LEU A 155 -1.93 3.93 -3.55
N ALA A 156 -1.99 3.41 -2.32
CA ALA A 156 -1.82 4.23 -1.13
C ALA A 156 -1.10 3.52 0.02
N VAL A 157 -0.25 4.30 0.71
CA VAL A 157 0.37 3.97 1.99
C VAL A 157 -0.36 4.76 3.07
N VAL A 158 -1.19 4.08 3.87
CA VAL A 158 -2.05 4.70 4.88
C VAL A 158 -1.35 4.69 6.24
N LYS A 159 -1.25 5.85 6.87
CA LYS A 159 -0.64 6.01 8.21
C LYS A 159 -1.67 6.55 9.21
N TRP A 160 -1.29 6.61 10.49
CA TRP A 160 -2.05 7.18 11.61
C TRP A 160 -1.22 8.24 12.34
#